data_b62656245ebb9b40bfa55101ec2f004c
#
_entry.id   b62656245ebb9b40bfa55101ec2f004c
#
_cell.length_a   1.000
_cell.length_b   1.000
_cell.length_c   1.000
_cell.angle_alpha   90.00
_cell.angle_beta   90.00
_cell.angle_gamma   90.00
#
_symmetry.space_group_name_H-M   'P 1'
#
loop_
_entity.id
_entity.type
_entity.pdbx_description
1 polymer ?
#
loop_
_entity_poly.entity_id
_entity_poly.type
_entity_poly.pdbx_seq_one_letter_code
_entity_poly.pdbx_strand_id
1 'polypeptide(L)'
;MSITFFVKNKKKLLGGLAPVMSVEEALRLVPNLSQFNADEDDDEFDADSFYGAKLDGFDCLVAGTDGLSGRGFEIGYEDGAYNVRIGTPSTRTDWKIALEYLKNLAIKMDSEIVSEDGEKFSAQNIESFNYEHDIRAGLEAIEQNLQKEAQISTIYGIRNEVSFDQKIIARILSAKDPADEFSKF
;
A
#
# COMPACT_ATOMS: atom_id res chain seq x y z
N MET A 1 -8.01 4.06 -8.55
CA MET A 1 -6.66 4.02 -9.17
C MET A 1 -5.69 3.51 -8.14
N SER A 2 -4.66 2.78 -8.54
CA SER A 2 -3.61 2.24 -7.66
C SER A 2 -2.39 1.92 -8.51
N ILE A 3 -1.26 1.72 -7.86
CA ILE A 3 -0.05 1.14 -8.46
C ILE A 3 0.33 -0.12 -7.70
N THR A 4 0.79 -1.15 -8.43
CA THR A 4 1.16 -2.44 -7.86
C THR A 4 2.62 -2.76 -8.17
N PHE A 5 3.34 -3.21 -7.15
CA PHE A 5 4.70 -3.71 -7.26
C PHE A 5 4.74 -5.20 -6.95
N PHE A 6 5.60 -5.92 -7.65
CA PHE A 6 5.77 -7.37 -7.52
C PHE A 6 7.19 -7.70 -7.09
N VAL A 7 7.32 -8.61 -6.12
CA VAL A 7 8.60 -9.15 -5.65
C VAL A 7 8.50 -10.67 -5.70
N LYS A 8 9.27 -11.33 -6.56
CA LYS A 8 9.27 -12.79 -6.68
C LYS A 8 9.71 -13.46 -5.39
N ASN A 9 9.00 -14.53 -5.00
CA ASN A 9 9.40 -15.31 -3.85
C ASN A 9 10.76 -16.00 -4.09
N LYS A 10 11.53 -16.15 -3.02
CA LYS A 10 12.86 -16.75 -3.05
C LYS A 10 12.84 -18.20 -3.55
N LYS A 11 13.76 -18.53 -4.44
CA LYS A 11 13.97 -19.90 -4.88
C LYS A 11 14.84 -20.67 -3.87
N LYS A 12 14.49 -21.91 -3.57
CA LYS A 12 15.32 -22.81 -2.77
C LYS A 12 16.47 -23.36 -3.60
N LEU A 13 17.60 -23.69 -2.95
CA LEU A 13 18.77 -24.29 -3.60
C LEU A 13 18.47 -25.60 -4.34
N LEU A 14 17.54 -26.40 -3.83
CA LEU A 14 17.14 -27.70 -4.40
C LEU A 14 15.90 -27.62 -5.32
N GLY A 15 15.53 -26.41 -5.73
CA GLY A 15 14.34 -26.15 -6.56
C GLY A 15 13.09 -25.85 -5.74
N GLY A 16 12.07 -25.26 -6.41
CA GLY A 16 10.84 -24.77 -5.78
C GLY A 16 11.01 -23.43 -5.09
N LEU A 17 9.88 -22.88 -4.60
CA LEU A 17 9.84 -21.60 -3.89
C LEU A 17 10.03 -21.80 -2.37
N ALA A 18 10.48 -20.75 -1.70
CA ALA A 18 10.47 -20.70 -0.25
C ALA A 18 9.00 -20.72 0.26
N PRO A 19 8.75 -21.14 1.51
CA PRO A 19 7.41 -21.02 2.10
C PRO A 19 6.90 -19.58 2.02
N VAL A 20 5.62 -19.41 1.80
CA VAL A 20 4.96 -18.11 1.85
C VAL A 20 5.04 -17.56 3.28
N MET A 21 5.25 -16.26 3.41
CA MET A 21 5.28 -15.61 4.72
C MET A 21 3.91 -15.72 5.40
N SER A 22 3.94 -15.81 6.74
CA SER A 22 2.73 -15.57 7.54
C SER A 22 2.41 -14.07 7.62
N VAL A 23 1.21 -13.74 8.06
CA VAL A 23 0.81 -12.36 8.37
C VAL A 23 1.82 -11.70 9.31
N GLU A 24 2.19 -12.39 10.41
CA GLU A 24 3.17 -11.89 11.37
C GLU A 24 4.54 -11.63 10.71
N GLU A 25 5.03 -12.56 9.90
CA GLU A 25 6.30 -12.41 9.18
C GLU A 25 6.29 -11.24 8.19
N ALA A 26 5.14 -10.97 7.57
CA ALA A 26 4.96 -9.86 6.64
C ALA A 26 4.94 -8.52 7.37
N LEU A 27 4.18 -8.41 8.46
CA LEU A 27 4.10 -7.17 9.24
C LEU A 27 5.44 -6.80 9.91
N ARG A 28 6.25 -7.79 10.29
CA ARG A 28 7.59 -7.56 10.88
C ARG A 28 8.62 -6.98 9.90
N LEU A 29 8.31 -6.85 8.61
CA LEU A 29 9.24 -6.22 7.65
C LEU A 29 9.43 -4.73 7.91
N VAL A 30 8.44 -4.05 8.49
CA VAL A 30 8.57 -2.64 8.90
C VAL A 30 8.16 -2.51 10.38
N PRO A 31 8.92 -1.78 11.20
CA PRO A 31 8.54 -1.53 12.58
C PRO A 31 7.18 -0.85 12.71
N ASN A 32 6.39 -1.25 13.70
CA ASN A 32 5.06 -0.70 14.01
C ASN A 32 4.02 -0.82 12.87
N LEU A 33 4.25 -1.72 11.93
CA LEU A 33 3.25 -2.03 10.92
C LEU A 33 2.16 -2.91 11.55
N SER A 34 0.90 -2.51 11.36
CA SER A 34 -0.29 -3.20 11.86
C SER A 34 -1.18 -3.62 10.69
N GLN A 35 -2.04 -4.60 10.93
CA GLN A 35 -3.09 -5.02 10.00
C GLN A 35 -4.38 -4.21 10.23
N PHE A 36 -5.23 -4.13 9.19
CA PHE A 36 -6.54 -3.47 9.22
C PHE A 36 -7.63 -4.30 8.52
N ASN A 37 -7.44 -5.61 8.46
CA ASN A 37 -8.43 -6.54 7.88
C ASN A 37 -9.42 -7.04 8.91
N ALA A 38 -9.00 -7.18 10.16
CA ALA A 38 -9.81 -7.72 11.23
C ALA A 38 -9.81 -6.76 12.43
N ASP A 39 -10.94 -6.71 13.10
CA ASP A 39 -11.07 -6.00 14.37
C ASP A 39 -10.48 -6.88 15.48
N GLU A 40 -9.36 -6.44 16.05
CA GLU A 40 -8.66 -7.17 17.11
C GLU A 40 -9.39 -7.06 18.46
N ASP A 41 -10.33 -6.13 18.59
CA ASP A 41 -11.18 -5.96 19.77
C ASP A 41 -12.45 -6.85 19.71
N ASP A 42 -12.67 -7.58 18.60
CA ASP A 42 -13.77 -8.55 18.49
C ASP A 42 -13.47 -9.79 19.36
N ASP A 43 -14.43 -10.15 20.21
CA ASP A 43 -14.35 -11.33 21.10
C ASP A 43 -14.15 -12.67 20.34
N GLU A 44 -14.50 -12.72 19.05
CA GLU A 44 -14.32 -13.89 18.18
C GLU A 44 -12.96 -13.89 17.44
N PHE A 45 -12.15 -12.84 17.56
CA PHE A 45 -10.86 -12.73 16.89
C PHE A 45 -9.83 -13.70 17.48
N ASP A 46 -9.41 -14.69 16.69
CA ASP A 46 -8.32 -15.60 17.03
C ASP A 46 -6.97 -15.07 16.51
N ALA A 47 -6.27 -14.34 17.34
CA ALA A 47 -5.00 -13.71 16.99
C ALA A 47 -3.93 -14.73 16.55
N ASP A 48 -3.80 -15.87 17.24
CA ASP A 48 -2.79 -16.88 16.90
C ASP A 48 -3.07 -17.49 15.52
N SER A 49 -4.32 -17.78 15.22
CA SER A 49 -4.75 -18.27 13.91
C SER A 49 -4.51 -17.24 12.80
N PHE A 50 -4.91 -15.99 13.03
CA PHE A 50 -4.78 -14.92 12.06
C PHE A 50 -3.32 -14.61 11.74
N TYR A 51 -2.51 -14.34 12.75
CA TYR A 51 -1.10 -13.98 12.55
C TYR A 51 -0.23 -15.13 12.07
N GLY A 52 -0.62 -16.38 12.39
CA GLY A 52 0.02 -17.60 11.89
C GLY A 52 -0.35 -17.97 10.46
N ALA A 53 -1.49 -17.47 9.94
CA ALA A 53 -1.97 -17.77 8.60
C ALA A 53 -1.00 -17.26 7.52
N LYS A 54 -0.93 -17.99 6.38
CA LYS A 54 -0.06 -17.61 5.26
C LYS A 54 -0.77 -16.63 4.33
N LEU A 55 0.02 -15.72 3.72
CA LEU A 55 -0.52 -14.67 2.85
C LEU A 55 -1.25 -15.20 1.61
N ASP A 56 -0.95 -16.42 1.14
CA ASP A 56 -1.67 -17.08 0.06
C ASP A 56 -3.08 -17.58 0.47
N GLY A 57 -3.44 -17.47 1.73
CA GLY A 57 -4.79 -17.71 2.25
C GLY A 57 -5.69 -16.46 2.28
N PHE A 58 -5.19 -15.30 1.85
CA PHE A 58 -5.92 -14.02 1.84
C PHE A 58 -6.00 -13.45 0.42
N ASP A 59 -7.08 -12.76 0.11
CA ASP A 59 -7.13 -11.92 -1.11
C ASP A 59 -6.11 -10.78 -1.01
N CYS A 60 -6.07 -10.09 0.12
CA CYS A 60 -5.02 -9.14 0.49
C CYS A 60 -4.99 -8.90 2.01
N LEU A 61 -3.83 -8.50 2.51
CA LEU A 61 -3.63 -7.96 3.85
C LEU A 61 -3.49 -6.44 3.74
N VAL A 62 -4.41 -5.68 4.34
CA VAL A 62 -4.29 -4.22 4.44
C VAL A 62 -3.36 -3.89 5.59
N ALA A 63 -2.28 -3.16 5.32
CA ALA A 63 -1.26 -2.82 6.29
C ALA A 63 -1.00 -1.30 6.34
N GLY A 64 -0.62 -0.83 7.51
CA GLY A 64 -0.28 0.57 7.75
C GLY A 64 0.27 0.76 9.15
N THR A 65 0.67 1.99 9.49
CA THR A 65 1.09 2.33 10.86
C THR A 65 -0.02 3.11 11.54
N ASP A 66 -0.48 2.62 12.68
CA ASP A 66 -1.55 3.25 13.43
C ASP A 66 -1.25 4.71 13.78
N GLY A 67 -2.24 5.59 13.59
CA GLY A 67 -2.13 7.02 13.82
C GLY A 67 -1.25 7.77 12.81
N LEU A 68 -0.60 7.10 11.85
CA LEU A 68 0.25 7.70 10.82
C LEU A 68 -0.25 7.46 9.41
N SER A 69 -0.70 6.25 9.10
CA SER A 69 -1.20 5.90 7.77
C SER A 69 -2.62 6.40 7.56
N GLY A 70 -2.84 7.04 6.41
CA GLY A 70 -4.19 7.44 5.96
C GLY A 70 -4.91 6.31 5.24
N ARG A 71 -4.26 5.71 4.24
CA ARG A 71 -4.81 4.62 3.44
C ARG A 71 -4.08 3.30 3.62
N GLY A 72 -2.83 3.34 4.09
CA GLY A 72 -1.98 2.17 4.11
C GLY A 72 -1.71 1.63 2.71
N PHE A 73 -1.46 0.32 2.63
CA PHE A 73 -1.23 -0.42 1.39
C PHE A 73 -1.66 -1.87 1.56
N GLU A 74 -1.91 -2.54 0.45
CA GLU A 74 -2.32 -3.93 0.41
C GLU A 74 -1.11 -4.83 0.12
N ILE A 75 -1.06 -5.97 0.79
CA ILE A 75 -0.04 -7.01 0.60
C ILE A 75 -0.75 -8.28 0.20
N GLY A 76 -0.39 -8.87 -0.92
CA GLY A 76 -0.92 -10.15 -1.37
C GLY A 76 0.20 -11.12 -1.79
N TYR A 77 -0.20 -12.34 -2.11
CA TYR A 77 0.69 -13.35 -2.68
C TYR A 77 -0.05 -14.16 -3.74
N GLU A 78 0.44 -14.11 -4.97
CA GLU A 78 -0.14 -14.82 -6.10
C GLU A 78 0.98 -15.23 -7.09
N ASP A 79 0.84 -16.36 -7.75
CA ASP A 79 1.74 -16.87 -8.81
C ASP A 79 3.24 -16.87 -8.44
N GLY A 80 3.52 -17.11 -7.16
CA GLY A 80 4.91 -17.16 -6.67
C GLY A 80 5.56 -15.81 -6.45
N ALA A 81 4.79 -14.73 -6.38
CA ALA A 81 5.24 -13.38 -6.09
C ALA A 81 4.40 -12.72 -4.99
N TYR A 82 5.04 -11.90 -4.18
CA TYR A 82 4.36 -10.94 -3.33
C TYR A 82 3.97 -9.74 -4.16
N ASN A 83 2.75 -9.25 -4.00
CA ASN A 83 2.29 -8.00 -4.57
C ASN A 83 2.06 -6.98 -3.45
N VAL A 84 2.45 -5.73 -3.72
CA VAL A 84 2.24 -4.59 -2.83
C VAL A 84 1.51 -3.54 -3.63
N ARG A 85 0.26 -3.26 -3.26
CA ARG A 85 -0.63 -2.36 -3.97
C ARG A 85 -0.89 -1.12 -3.14
N ILE A 86 -0.62 0.06 -3.72
CA ILE A 86 -0.79 1.35 -3.07
C ILE A 86 -1.91 2.10 -3.79
N GLY A 87 -2.94 2.48 -3.04
CA GLY A 87 -4.05 3.27 -3.56
C GLY A 87 -3.60 4.68 -3.97
N THR A 88 -4.17 5.22 -5.05
CA THR A 88 -3.82 6.56 -5.57
C THR A 88 -5.05 7.47 -5.53
N PRO A 89 -4.99 8.65 -4.87
CA PRO A 89 -3.85 9.17 -4.11
C PRO A 89 -3.69 8.50 -2.74
N SER A 90 -2.46 8.40 -2.27
CA SER A 90 -2.12 8.08 -0.88
C SER A 90 -1.23 9.19 -0.30
N THR A 91 -1.09 9.26 1.02
CA THR A 91 -0.26 10.27 1.66
C THR A 91 1.23 9.99 1.43
N ARG A 92 2.08 11.02 1.59
CA ARG A 92 3.54 10.82 1.59
C ARG A 92 4.01 9.82 2.65
N THR A 93 3.31 9.76 3.78
CA THR A 93 3.61 8.81 4.86
C THR A 93 3.31 7.39 4.43
N ASP A 94 2.14 7.13 3.83
CA ASP A 94 1.81 5.81 3.28
C ASP A 94 2.85 5.35 2.24
N TRP A 95 3.24 6.24 1.31
CA TRP A 95 4.25 5.94 0.31
C TRP A 95 5.60 5.59 0.93
N LYS A 96 6.08 6.36 1.91
CA LYS A 96 7.37 6.10 2.57
C LYS A 96 7.36 4.74 3.28
N ILE A 97 6.29 4.41 3.98
CA ILE A 97 6.13 3.12 4.67
C ILE A 97 6.09 1.97 3.65
N ALA A 98 5.33 2.12 2.56
CA ALA A 98 5.24 1.11 1.52
C ALA A 98 6.57 0.89 0.77
N LEU A 99 7.33 1.97 0.48
CA LEU A 99 8.66 1.85 -0.14
C LEU A 99 9.68 1.19 0.80
N GLU A 100 9.63 1.49 2.09
CA GLU A 100 10.44 0.79 3.10
C GLU A 100 10.07 -0.70 3.17
N TYR A 101 8.78 -1.01 3.14
CA TYR A 101 8.29 -2.38 3.07
C TYR A 101 8.82 -3.11 1.83
N LEU A 102 8.69 -2.53 0.65
CA LEU A 102 9.19 -3.09 -0.62
C LEU A 102 10.69 -3.33 -0.58
N LYS A 103 11.47 -2.39 -0.04
CA LYS A 103 12.91 -2.53 0.16
C LYS A 103 13.25 -3.75 1.01
N ASN A 104 12.60 -3.89 2.18
CA ASN A 104 12.86 -4.97 3.11
C ASN A 104 12.36 -6.33 2.56
N LEU A 105 11.24 -6.33 1.84
CA LEU A 105 10.72 -7.49 1.14
C LEU A 105 11.71 -7.97 0.06
N ALA A 106 12.23 -7.06 -0.76
CA ALA A 106 13.20 -7.38 -1.80
C ALA A 106 14.50 -7.96 -1.22
N ILE A 107 14.99 -7.42 -0.10
CA ILE A 107 16.15 -7.96 0.64
C ILE A 107 15.83 -9.38 1.13
N LYS A 108 14.69 -9.59 1.78
CA LYS A 108 14.29 -10.90 2.33
C LYS A 108 14.15 -11.95 1.24
N MET A 109 13.58 -11.57 0.09
CA MET A 109 13.34 -12.47 -1.05
C MET A 109 14.56 -12.62 -1.97
N ASP A 110 15.58 -11.78 -1.80
CA ASP A 110 16.74 -11.72 -2.70
C ASP A 110 16.29 -11.56 -4.17
N SER A 111 15.43 -10.57 -4.42
CA SER A 111 14.71 -10.38 -5.68
C SER A 111 14.58 -8.92 -6.05
N GLU A 112 14.43 -8.65 -7.36
CA GLU A 112 14.07 -7.33 -7.87
C GLU A 112 12.61 -6.98 -7.51
N ILE A 113 12.32 -5.69 -7.46
CA ILE A 113 10.97 -5.13 -7.39
C ILE A 113 10.59 -4.73 -8.81
N VAL A 114 9.42 -5.14 -9.28
CA VAL A 114 8.93 -4.82 -10.63
C VAL A 114 7.58 -4.13 -10.48
N SER A 115 7.41 -2.91 -11.02
CA SER A 115 6.10 -2.25 -11.06
C SER A 115 5.17 -2.90 -12.09
N GLU A 116 3.88 -2.64 -12.00
CA GLU A 116 2.90 -3.11 -12.98
C GLU A 116 3.19 -2.65 -14.42
N ASP A 117 3.86 -1.50 -14.58
CA ASP A 117 4.32 -0.99 -15.87
C ASP A 117 5.63 -1.64 -16.35
N GLY A 118 6.20 -2.55 -15.59
CA GLY A 118 7.42 -3.28 -15.92
C GLY A 118 8.71 -2.55 -15.57
N GLU A 119 8.66 -1.42 -14.88
CA GLU A 119 9.84 -0.74 -14.37
C GLU A 119 10.48 -1.56 -13.25
N LYS A 120 11.82 -1.61 -13.22
CA LYS A 120 12.57 -2.45 -12.31
C LYS A 120 13.35 -1.63 -11.29
N PHE A 121 13.23 -2.04 -10.04
CA PHE A 121 13.96 -1.47 -8.92
C PHE A 121 14.69 -2.56 -8.15
N SER A 122 15.71 -2.15 -7.44
CA SER A 122 16.37 -2.93 -6.41
C SER A 122 16.05 -2.38 -5.02
N ALA A 123 16.40 -3.12 -3.98
CA ALA A 123 16.29 -2.63 -2.61
C ALA A 123 17.10 -1.34 -2.37
N GLN A 124 18.13 -1.07 -3.17
CA GLN A 124 19.00 0.10 -3.02
C GLN A 124 18.41 1.37 -3.67
N ASN A 125 17.51 1.21 -4.66
CA ASN A 125 17.02 2.36 -5.42
C ASN A 125 15.50 2.53 -5.43
N ILE A 126 14.71 1.66 -4.81
CA ILE A 126 13.25 1.78 -4.75
C ILE A 126 12.79 3.12 -4.14
N GLU A 127 13.56 3.67 -3.20
CA GLU A 127 13.28 4.97 -2.58
C GLU A 127 13.34 6.14 -3.59
N SER A 128 13.93 5.94 -4.79
CA SER A 128 13.92 6.92 -5.88
C SER A 128 12.62 6.94 -6.70
N PHE A 129 11.68 6.04 -6.41
CA PHE A 129 10.38 6.03 -7.06
C PHE A 129 9.66 7.37 -6.89
N ASN A 130 9.17 7.95 -7.98
CA ASN A 130 8.57 9.27 -7.98
C ASN A 130 7.08 9.25 -7.58
N TYR A 131 6.81 8.91 -6.34
CA TYR A 131 5.44 8.85 -5.80
C TYR A 131 4.72 10.20 -5.75
N GLU A 132 5.44 11.31 -5.78
CA GLU A 132 4.83 12.65 -5.86
C GLU A 132 4.01 12.81 -7.15
N HIS A 133 4.48 12.20 -8.24
CA HIS A 133 3.72 12.15 -9.49
C HIS A 133 2.40 11.39 -9.31
N ASP A 134 2.43 10.25 -8.63
CA ASP A 134 1.22 9.44 -8.39
C ASP A 134 0.22 10.13 -7.48
N ILE A 135 0.69 10.80 -6.41
CA ILE A 135 -0.19 11.60 -5.55
C ILE A 135 -0.91 12.65 -6.41
N ARG A 136 -0.17 13.39 -7.21
CA ARG A 136 -0.72 14.44 -8.06
C ARG A 136 -1.70 13.89 -9.11
N ALA A 137 -1.31 12.83 -9.81
CA ALA A 137 -2.15 12.17 -10.81
C ALA A 137 -3.47 11.65 -10.20
N GLY A 138 -3.41 11.11 -8.98
CA GLY A 138 -4.59 10.67 -8.25
C GLY A 138 -5.54 11.82 -7.88
N LEU A 139 -5.01 12.95 -7.42
CA LEU A 139 -5.79 14.14 -7.12
C LEU A 139 -6.44 14.74 -8.38
N GLU A 140 -5.68 14.83 -9.48
CA GLU A 140 -6.20 15.28 -10.78
C GLU A 140 -7.28 14.35 -11.34
N ALA A 141 -7.17 13.04 -11.11
CA ALA A 141 -8.19 12.07 -11.51
C ALA A 141 -9.50 12.25 -10.71
N ILE A 142 -9.40 12.54 -9.40
CA ILE A 142 -10.57 12.87 -8.57
C ILE A 142 -11.23 14.14 -9.10
N GLU A 143 -10.47 15.20 -9.41
CA GLU A 143 -10.99 16.44 -9.97
C GLU A 143 -11.74 16.18 -11.29
N GLN A 144 -11.13 15.43 -12.20
CA GLN A 144 -11.75 15.09 -13.49
C GLN A 144 -13.06 14.31 -13.34
N ASN A 145 -13.12 13.38 -12.36
CA ASN A 145 -14.32 12.62 -12.08
C ASN A 145 -15.44 13.53 -11.56
N LEU A 146 -15.11 14.44 -10.64
CA LEU A 146 -16.06 15.42 -10.10
C LEU A 146 -16.58 16.41 -11.14
N GLN A 147 -15.77 16.74 -12.16
CA GLN A 147 -16.17 17.61 -13.27
C GLN A 147 -17.15 16.93 -14.25
N LYS A 148 -17.08 15.60 -14.38
CA LYS A 148 -17.82 14.85 -15.40
C LYS A 148 -19.17 14.35 -14.89
N GLU A 149 -19.24 13.68 -13.76
CA GLU A 149 -20.40 12.87 -13.38
C GLU A 149 -20.76 12.89 -11.90
N ALA A 150 -19.84 13.22 -11.00
CA ALA A 150 -20.04 13.05 -9.56
C ALA A 150 -20.14 14.40 -8.83
N GLN A 151 -21.05 14.49 -7.86
CA GLN A 151 -21.09 15.62 -6.94
C GLN A 151 -20.04 15.45 -5.81
N ILE A 152 -19.73 14.20 -5.47
CA ILE A 152 -18.82 13.81 -4.40
C ILE A 152 -17.99 12.62 -4.90
N SER A 153 -16.71 12.63 -4.59
CA SER A 153 -15.78 11.49 -4.75
C SER A 153 -15.27 11.06 -3.39
N THR A 154 -15.41 9.79 -3.06
CA THR A 154 -14.98 9.25 -1.77
C THR A 154 -13.78 8.31 -1.97
N ILE A 155 -12.76 8.47 -1.15
CA ILE A 155 -11.66 7.52 -1.01
C ILE A 155 -11.72 6.87 0.37
N TYR A 156 -11.38 5.59 0.42
CA TYR A 156 -11.40 4.82 1.65
C TYR A 156 -10.00 4.80 2.25
N GLY A 157 -9.90 5.25 3.49
CA GLY A 157 -8.72 5.09 4.33
C GLY A 157 -8.82 3.81 5.16
N ILE A 158 -7.76 3.53 5.93
CA ILE A 158 -7.72 2.35 6.81
C ILE A 158 -8.66 2.47 8.02
N ARG A 159 -9.01 3.68 8.44
CA ARG A 159 -9.94 3.94 9.56
C ARG A 159 -11.18 4.71 9.14
N ASN A 160 -11.03 5.66 8.23
CA ASN A 160 -12.09 6.56 7.84
C ASN A 160 -12.12 6.75 6.32
N GLU A 161 -13.30 6.98 5.80
CA GLU A 161 -13.46 7.47 4.43
C GLU A 161 -13.32 8.99 4.39
N VAL A 162 -12.81 9.50 3.28
CA VAL A 162 -12.70 10.94 3.02
C VAL A 162 -13.43 11.28 1.73
N SER A 163 -14.38 12.19 1.82
CA SER A 163 -15.18 12.64 0.68
C SER A 163 -14.76 14.03 0.21
N PHE A 164 -14.62 14.18 -1.10
CA PHE A 164 -14.21 15.41 -1.77
C PHE A 164 -15.34 15.93 -2.65
N ASP A 165 -15.60 17.22 -2.57
CA ASP A 165 -16.36 17.98 -3.57
C ASP A 165 -15.39 18.78 -4.46
N GLN A 166 -15.95 19.47 -5.48
CA GLN A 166 -15.14 20.30 -6.39
C GLN A 166 -14.37 21.42 -5.69
N LYS A 167 -14.90 21.96 -4.57
CA LYS A 167 -14.24 23.06 -3.84
C LYS A 167 -13.04 22.55 -3.05
N ILE A 168 -13.19 21.40 -2.39
CA ILE A 168 -12.13 20.78 -1.61
C ILE A 168 -10.99 20.38 -2.52
N ILE A 169 -11.26 19.69 -3.63
CA ILE A 169 -10.18 19.23 -4.54
C ILE A 169 -9.48 20.41 -5.22
N ALA A 170 -10.22 21.44 -5.65
CA ALA A 170 -9.62 22.65 -6.22
C ALA A 170 -8.74 23.38 -5.22
N ARG A 171 -9.12 23.45 -3.93
CA ARG A 171 -8.28 23.99 -2.87
C ARG A 171 -6.98 23.20 -2.71
N ILE A 172 -7.06 21.88 -2.67
CA ILE A 172 -5.88 21.00 -2.55
C ILE A 172 -4.94 21.22 -3.73
N LEU A 173 -5.44 21.14 -4.97
CA LEU A 173 -4.63 21.27 -6.18
C LEU A 173 -4.02 22.66 -6.37
N SER A 174 -4.66 23.72 -5.86
CA SER A 174 -4.14 25.09 -5.89
C SER A 174 -3.15 25.42 -4.78
N ALA A 175 -2.97 24.54 -3.80
CA ALA A 175 -2.02 24.73 -2.73
C ALA A 175 -0.58 24.74 -3.25
N LYS A 176 0.33 25.43 -2.55
CA LYS A 176 1.77 25.42 -2.88
C LYS A 176 2.36 24.02 -2.90
N ASP A 177 1.85 23.15 -2.02
CA ASP A 177 2.18 21.73 -1.93
C ASP A 177 0.88 20.93 -1.81
N PRO A 178 0.34 20.43 -2.95
CA PRO A 178 -0.91 19.67 -2.96
C PRO A 178 -0.87 18.38 -2.13
N ALA A 179 0.28 17.70 -2.09
CA ALA A 179 0.43 16.47 -1.32
C ALA A 179 0.41 16.72 0.19
N ASP A 180 1.02 17.82 0.65
CA ASP A 180 0.95 18.25 2.04
C ASP A 180 -0.48 18.69 2.42
N GLU A 181 -1.15 19.46 1.56
CA GLU A 181 -2.54 19.85 1.80
C GLU A 181 -3.48 18.66 1.85
N PHE A 182 -3.29 17.67 0.97
CA PHE A 182 -4.06 16.42 0.97
C PHE A 182 -3.87 15.62 2.25
N SER A 183 -2.67 15.58 2.82
CA SER A 183 -2.38 14.82 4.05
C SER A 183 -3.08 15.36 5.32
N LYS A 184 -3.77 16.50 5.24
CA LYS A 184 -4.54 17.09 6.35
C LYS A 184 -5.97 16.55 6.46
N PHE A 185 -6.38 15.75 5.51
CA PHE A 185 -7.68 15.08 5.45
C PHE A 185 -7.58 13.64 5.92
#